data_540500ee45fd8d86b91291707ea20465
#
_entry.id   540500ee45fd8d86b91291707ea20465
#
_cell.length_a   1.000
_cell.length_b   1.000
_cell.length_c   1.000
_cell.angle_alpha   90.00
_cell.angle_beta   90.00
_cell.angle_gamma   90.00
#
_symmetry.space_group_name_H-M   'P 1'
#
loop_
_entity.id
_entity.type
_entity.pdbx_description
1 polymer ?
#
loop_
_entity_poly.entity_id
_entity_poly.type
_entity_poly.pdbx_seq_one_letter_code
_entity_poly.pdbx_strand_id
1 'polypeptide(L)'
;MNRLYYGDNLDVLRGCIDDESVDLIYLDPPFNSQATYNVLIKSTAGEKSRAQIEAFGDTWHWGEEAELAFDGVMSSGSTDAAEMLRAMRSFLKENDMMAYLCMMAIRLLELRRVLKPTGSIYLHCDPTASHYLKILIDGIFGKESFRNEIIWRRTHAHNDTKLTRFGAIHDTVLYYSKSDKRIFNRIHTARSGEAPETHDLYTHTDGNVYRKGDCRAPGGRGPRYEWNGHIQHWRFTEDERRRLENEGRIV
;
A
#
# COMPACT_ATOMS: atom_id res chain seq x y z
N MET A 1 2.33 23.50 13.02
CA MET A 1 1.27 24.29 12.35
C MET A 1 0.87 23.55 11.10
N ASN A 2 -0.44 23.32 10.85
CA ASN A 2 -0.89 22.69 9.62
C ASN A 2 -0.79 23.69 8.45
N ARG A 3 -0.34 23.23 7.29
CA ARG A 3 -0.22 24.05 6.07
C ARG A 3 -1.00 23.41 4.95
N LEU A 4 -1.65 24.19 4.13
CA LEU A 4 -2.30 23.79 2.90
C LEU A 4 -1.61 24.52 1.76
N TYR A 5 -1.17 23.78 0.75
CA TYR A 5 -0.59 24.31 -0.46
C TYR A 5 -1.57 24.09 -1.62
N TYR A 6 -1.69 25.11 -2.47
CA TYR A 6 -2.47 25.06 -3.71
C TYR A 6 -1.52 25.22 -4.90
N GLY A 7 -1.61 24.33 -5.87
CA GLY A 7 -0.76 24.33 -7.07
C GLY A 7 -0.24 22.93 -7.39
N ASP A 8 0.68 22.84 -8.34
CA ASP A 8 1.37 21.59 -8.65
C ASP A 8 2.21 21.13 -7.45
N ASN A 9 1.98 19.91 -7.01
CA ASN A 9 2.69 19.35 -5.88
C ASN A 9 4.20 19.14 -6.15
N LEU A 10 4.62 19.03 -7.41
CA LEU A 10 6.04 18.93 -7.76
C LEU A 10 6.78 20.22 -7.40
N ASP A 11 6.19 21.38 -7.72
CA ASP A 11 6.76 22.69 -7.39
C ASP A 11 6.77 22.92 -5.88
N VAL A 12 5.70 22.52 -5.19
CA VAL A 12 5.63 22.58 -3.73
C VAL A 12 6.68 21.70 -3.07
N LEU A 13 6.86 20.46 -3.53
CA LEU A 13 7.87 19.56 -3.01
C LEU A 13 9.28 20.11 -3.17
N ARG A 14 9.59 20.72 -4.32
CA ARG A 14 10.89 21.30 -4.62
C ARG A 14 11.16 22.60 -3.89
N GLY A 15 10.16 23.47 -3.80
CA GLY A 15 10.33 24.83 -3.28
C GLY A 15 10.04 24.99 -1.79
N CYS A 16 9.25 24.11 -1.19
CA CYS A 16 8.70 24.33 0.16
C CYS A 16 8.97 23.21 1.15
N ILE A 17 9.42 22.03 0.71
CA ILE A 17 9.58 20.86 1.57
C ILE A 17 11.04 20.44 1.61
N ASP A 18 11.62 20.46 2.80
CA ASP A 18 13.03 20.11 3.02
C ASP A 18 13.25 18.59 2.86
N ASP A 19 14.50 18.22 2.54
CA ASP A 19 14.95 16.84 2.50
C ASP A 19 14.71 16.15 3.85
N GLU A 20 14.28 14.89 3.81
CA GLU A 20 14.12 14.04 4.98
C GLU A 20 13.33 14.68 6.15
N SER A 21 12.32 15.48 5.80
CA SER A 21 11.49 16.20 6.77
C SER A 21 10.14 15.55 7.06
N VAL A 22 9.67 14.64 6.18
CA VAL A 22 8.32 14.06 6.23
C VAL A 22 8.35 12.64 6.81
N ASP A 23 7.50 12.37 7.79
CA ASP A 23 7.39 11.05 8.44
C ASP A 23 6.48 10.09 7.67
N LEU A 24 5.41 10.61 7.07
CA LEU A 24 4.42 9.81 6.35
C LEU A 24 3.87 10.57 5.15
N ILE A 25 3.78 9.87 4.04
CA ILE A 25 3.13 10.34 2.83
C ILE A 25 1.93 9.42 2.53
N TYR A 26 0.75 10.02 2.36
CA TYR A 26 -0.39 9.37 1.73
C TYR A 26 -0.64 10.07 0.41
N LEU A 27 -0.45 9.35 -0.68
CA LEU A 27 -0.58 9.87 -2.03
C LEU A 27 -1.84 9.31 -2.68
N ASP A 28 -2.75 10.20 -3.05
CA ASP A 28 -3.99 9.90 -3.76
C ASP A 28 -3.98 10.70 -5.08
N PRO A 29 -3.18 10.24 -6.08
CA PRO A 29 -3.03 10.95 -7.34
C PRO A 29 -4.28 10.75 -8.22
N PRO A 30 -4.45 11.56 -9.27
CA PRO A 30 -5.40 11.25 -10.33
C PRO A 30 -5.16 9.83 -10.88
N PHE A 31 -6.25 9.10 -11.19
CA PHE A 31 -6.15 7.68 -11.60
C PHE A 31 -6.05 7.48 -13.12
N ASN A 32 -5.95 8.57 -13.89
CA ASN A 32 -6.02 8.54 -15.35
C ASN A 32 -7.36 7.94 -15.86
N SER A 33 -8.44 8.25 -15.14
CA SER A 33 -9.79 7.73 -15.39
C SER A 33 -10.55 8.49 -16.47
N GLN A 34 -9.92 9.47 -17.11
CA GLN A 34 -10.52 10.42 -18.08
C GLN A 34 -11.65 11.27 -17.48
N ALA A 35 -11.64 11.49 -16.18
CA ALA A 35 -12.58 12.34 -15.48
C ALA A 35 -11.96 13.71 -15.17
N THR A 36 -12.73 14.77 -15.33
CA THR A 36 -12.35 16.13 -14.89
C THR A 36 -12.88 16.37 -13.50
N TYR A 37 -12.00 16.61 -12.55
CA TYR A 37 -12.37 16.91 -11.17
C TYR A 37 -12.46 18.43 -10.98
N ASN A 38 -13.63 18.88 -10.55
CA ASN A 38 -13.92 20.28 -10.30
C ASN A 38 -14.21 20.53 -8.83
N VAL A 39 -13.65 21.58 -8.28
CA VAL A 39 -14.02 22.03 -6.93
C VAL A 39 -15.40 22.67 -7.00
N LEU A 40 -16.41 21.98 -6.44
CA LEU A 40 -17.75 22.52 -6.30
C LEU A 40 -17.79 23.46 -5.10
N ILE A 41 -17.64 24.75 -5.33
CA ILE A 41 -17.91 25.78 -4.33
C ILE A 41 -19.44 25.94 -4.27
N LYS A 42 -20.08 25.34 -3.25
CA LYS A 42 -21.50 25.59 -2.98
C LYS A 42 -21.64 26.93 -2.26
N SER A 43 -22.46 27.83 -2.81
CA SER A 43 -22.91 29.00 -2.05
C SER A 43 -23.77 28.51 -0.87
N THR A 44 -23.85 29.31 0.19
CA THR A 44 -24.74 29.10 1.34
C THR A 44 -26.22 28.94 0.96
N ALA A 45 -26.60 29.31 -0.25
CA ALA A 45 -27.95 29.17 -0.81
C ALA A 45 -28.15 27.91 -1.66
N GLY A 46 -27.14 27.01 -1.77
CA GLY A 46 -27.24 25.73 -2.51
C GLY A 46 -27.18 25.87 -4.04
N GLU A 47 -26.99 27.08 -4.60
CA GLU A 47 -26.83 27.27 -6.02
C GLU A 47 -25.40 26.95 -6.49
N LYS A 48 -25.30 26.35 -7.68
CA LYS A 48 -23.99 26.10 -8.33
C LYS A 48 -23.33 27.46 -8.60
N SER A 49 -22.20 27.72 -7.93
CA SER A 49 -21.41 28.93 -8.19
C SER A 49 -20.92 28.91 -9.65
N ARG A 50 -21.01 30.11 -10.32
CA ARG A 50 -20.40 30.33 -11.64
C ARG A 50 -18.87 30.27 -11.61
N ALA A 51 -18.24 30.26 -10.43
CA ALA A 51 -16.81 30.12 -10.23
C ALA A 51 -16.48 28.65 -9.92
N GLN A 52 -16.78 27.75 -10.86
CA GLN A 52 -16.26 26.40 -10.82
C GLN A 52 -14.78 26.49 -11.19
N ILE A 53 -13.89 26.17 -10.22
CA ILE A 53 -12.44 26.11 -10.45
C ILE A 53 -12.13 24.66 -10.79
N GLU A 54 -11.55 24.44 -11.98
CA GLU A 54 -10.98 23.15 -12.31
C GLU A 54 -9.82 22.87 -11.36
N ALA A 55 -9.93 21.79 -10.57
CA ALA A 55 -8.90 21.44 -9.60
C ALA A 55 -7.74 20.75 -10.28
N PHE A 56 -8.02 19.80 -11.15
CA PHE A 56 -7.06 19.08 -11.99
C PHE A 56 -7.78 18.26 -13.06
N GLY A 57 -7.12 18.01 -14.20
CA GLY A 57 -7.54 17.03 -15.19
C GLY A 57 -7.05 15.64 -14.80
N ASP A 58 -7.89 14.62 -14.92
CA ASP A 58 -7.53 13.20 -14.71
C ASP A 58 -7.27 12.49 -16.04
N THR A 59 -6.70 13.23 -16.99
CA THR A 59 -6.35 12.69 -18.30
C THR A 59 -4.97 13.19 -18.70
N TRP A 60 -4.09 12.26 -18.98
CA TRP A 60 -2.72 12.54 -19.35
C TRP A 60 -2.54 12.14 -20.80
N HIS A 61 -2.04 13.05 -21.61
CA HIS A 61 -1.70 12.77 -23.00
C HIS A 61 -0.19 12.89 -23.18
N TRP A 62 0.35 12.03 -24.04
CA TRP A 62 1.76 12.18 -24.39
C TRP A 62 1.98 13.50 -25.12
N GLY A 63 2.85 14.34 -24.61
CA GLY A 63 3.17 15.65 -25.11
C GLY A 63 4.42 16.23 -24.43
N GLU A 64 4.63 17.53 -24.57
CA GLU A 64 5.81 18.22 -24.06
C GLU A 64 6.01 18.04 -22.56
N GLU A 65 4.94 18.09 -21.76
CA GLU A 65 5.02 17.88 -20.29
C GLU A 65 5.49 16.46 -19.93
N ALA A 66 5.04 15.45 -20.67
CA ALA A 66 5.45 14.07 -20.46
C ALA A 66 6.93 13.86 -20.85
N GLU A 67 7.38 14.48 -21.94
CA GLU A 67 8.80 14.46 -22.33
C GLU A 67 9.67 15.15 -21.29
N LEU A 68 9.29 16.34 -20.82
CA LEU A 68 10.03 17.07 -19.78
C LEU A 68 10.10 16.25 -18.46
N ALA A 69 9.01 15.59 -18.09
CA ALA A 69 9.01 14.70 -16.92
C ALA A 69 9.91 13.49 -17.13
N PHE A 70 9.89 12.88 -18.32
CA PHE A 70 10.78 11.78 -18.70
C PHE A 70 12.24 12.20 -18.62
N ASP A 71 12.62 13.31 -19.24
CA ASP A 71 13.98 13.85 -19.22
C ASP A 71 14.43 14.23 -17.81
N GLY A 72 13.51 14.73 -17.00
CA GLY A 72 13.74 15.02 -15.58
C GLY A 72 14.11 13.76 -14.79
N VAL A 73 13.47 12.62 -15.07
CA VAL A 73 13.85 11.33 -14.46
C VAL A 73 15.20 10.84 -15.00
N MET A 74 15.44 10.96 -16.32
CA MET A 74 16.72 10.56 -16.92
C MET A 74 17.92 11.30 -16.32
N SER A 75 17.73 12.58 -15.96
CA SER A 75 18.77 13.46 -15.38
C SER A 75 18.80 13.47 -13.85
N SER A 76 17.92 12.73 -13.18
CA SER A 76 17.76 12.74 -11.71
C SER A 76 18.93 12.09 -10.94
N GLY A 77 19.81 11.36 -11.62
CA GLY A 77 20.87 10.56 -11.00
C GLY A 77 20.39 9.20 -10.45
N SER A 78 19.10 8.89 -10.51
CA SER A 78 18.56 7.57 -10.12
C SER A 78 18.61 6.61 -11.32
N THR A 79 19.67 5.80 -11.40
CA THR A 79 19.88 4.87 -12.51
C THR A 79 18.74 3.87 -12.65
N ASP A 80 18.30 3.25 -11.54
CA ASP A 80 17.25 2.23 -11.54
C ASP A 80 15.91 2.81 -12.01
N ALA A 81 15.56 4.02 -11.54
CA ALA A 81 14.35 4.71 -11.99
C ALA A 81 14.39 5.04 -13.49
N ALA A 82 15.56 5.52 -13.97
CA ALA A 82 15.74 5.86 -15.37
C ALA A 82 15.67 4.62 -16.27
N GLU A 83 16.33 3.52 -15.91
CA GLU A 83 16.29 2.27 -16.66
C GLU A 83 14.88 1.68 -16.69
N MET A 84 14.19 1.69 -15.54
CA MET A 84 12.82 1.21 -15.45
C MET A 84 11.88 2.03 -16.35
N LEU A 85 11.99 3.35 -16.31
CA LEU A 85 11.12 4.22 -17.11
C LEU A 85 11.40 4.09 -18.61
N ARG A 86 12.66 3.89 -19.02
CA ARG A 86 13.02 3.55 -20.43
C ARG A 86 12.40 2.24 -20.88
N ALA A 87 12.47 1.21 -20.04
CA ALA A 87 11.88 -0.10 -20.35
C ALA A 87 10.36 0.01 -20.53
N MET A 88 9.68 0.77 -19.64
CA MET A 88 8.25 1.03 -19.75
C MET A 88 7.90 1.80 -21.03
N ARG A 89 8.67 2.84 -21.39
CA ARG A 89 8.48 3.58 -22.64
C ARG A 89 8.69 2.69 -23.87
N SER A 90 9.69 1.81 -23.82
CA SER A 90 9.92 0.85 -24.91
C SER A 90 8.76 -0.11 -25.11
N PHE A 91 8.11 -0.55 -24.03
CA PHE A 91 6.98 -1.47 -24.04
C PHE A 91 5.65 -0.78 -24.37
N LEU A 92 5.28 0.27 -23.62
CA LEU A 92 4.00 0.96 -23.72
C LEU A 92 3.92 1.89 -24.93
N LYS A 93 5.05 2.35 -25.44
CA LYS A 93 5.16 3.43 -26.44
C LYS A 93 4.65 4.77 -25.85
N GLU A 94 4.44 5.73 -26.71
CA GLU A 94 3.98 7.08 -26.36
C GLU A 94 2.45 7.10 -26.32
N ASN A 95 1.90 6.83 -25.13
CA ASN A 95 0.46 6.81 -24.88
C ASN A 95 0.13 7.45 -23.53
N ASP A 96 -1.16 7.57 -23.23
CA ASP A 96 -1.68 8.21 -22.02
C ASP A 96 -1.16 7.55 -20.73
N MET A 97 -1.05 6.22 -20.70
CA MET A 97 -0.48 5.51 -19.55
C MET A 97 0.99 5.86 -19.35
N MET A 98 1.77 5.94 -20.42
CA MET A 98 3.19 6.30 -20.31
C MET A 98 3.38 7.75 -19.89
N ALA A 99 2.54 8.68 -20.38
CA ALA A 99 2.52 10.07 -19.92
C ALA A 99 2.23 10.17 -18.42
N TYR A 100 1.22 9.44 -17.94
CA TYR A 100 0.90 9.31 -16.53
C TYR A 100 2.06 8.76 -15.70
N LEU A 101 2.73 7.72 -16.17
CA LEU A 101 3.87 7.14 -15.46
C LEU A 101 5.08 8.09 -15.41
N CYS A 102 5.33 8.88 -16.43
CA CYS A 102 6.37 9.93 -16.39
C CYS A 102 6.06 10.99 -15.33
N MET A 103 4.82 11.47 -15.31
CA MET A 103 4.33 12.41 -14.30
C MET A 103 4.48 11.86 -12.87
N MET A 104 4.12 10.59 -12.67
CA MET A 104 4.25 9.94 -11.38
C MET A 104 5.71 9.71 -10.99
N ALA A 105 6.58 9.31 -11.92
CA ALA A 105 7.98 9.01 -11.66
C ALA A 105 8.73 10.21 -11.08
N ILE A 106 8.62 11.38 -11.72
CA ILE A 106 9.32 12.58 -11.26
C ILE A 106 8.84 13.03 -9.87
N ARG A 107 7.54 12.86 -9.57
CA ARG A 107 6.95 13.15 -8.26
C ARG A 107 7.39 12.13 -7.19
N LEU A 108 7.42 10.86 -7.52
CA LEU A 108 7.87 9.80 -6.61
C LEU A 108 9.35 9.95 -6.22
N LEU A 109 10.20 10.45 -7.12
CA LEU A 109 11.59 10.80 -6.80
C LEU A 109 11.66 11.91 -5.74
N GLU A 110 10.88 12.98 -5.92
CA GLU A 110 10.82 14.06 -4.94
C GLU A 110 10.20 13.62 -3.61
N LEU A 111 9.16 12.81 -3.65
CA LEU A 111 8.54 12.23 -2.46
C LEU A 111 9.53 11.34 -1.68
N ARG A 112 10.37 10.59 -2.37
CA ARG A 112 11.47 9.84 -1.74
C ARG A 112 12.52 10.74 -1.12
N ARG A 113 12.85 11.89 -1.76
CA ARG A 113 13.78 12.89 -1.24
C ARG A 113 13.31 13.44 0.10
N VAL A 114 12.07 13.92 0.16
CA VAL A 114 11.50 14.57 1.35
C VAL A 114 11.15 13.60 2.48
N LEU A 115 10.99 12.29 2.18
CA LEU A 115 10.65 11.28 3.17
C LEU A 115 11.86 11.00 4.08
N LYS A 116 11.65 10.98 5.40
CA LYS A 116 12.67 10.59 6.39
C LYS A 116 13.13 9.13 6.18
N PRO A 117 14.33 8.75 6.63
CA PRO A 117 14.78 7.36 6.60
C PRO A 117 13.82 6.39 7.32
N THR A 118 13.11 6.85 8.36
CA THR A 118 12.11 6.09 9.10
C THR A 118 10.69 6.22 8.52
N GLY A 119 10.54 7.01 7.46
CA GLY A 119 9.25 7.38 6.90
C GLY A 119 8.64 6.29 6.02
N SER A 120 7.34 6.42 5.80
CA SER A 120 6.50 5.51 5.02
C SER A 120 5.69 6.25 3.98
N ILE A 121 5.47 5.61 2.85
CA ILE A 121 4.60 6.12 1.77
C ILE A 121 3.50 5.11 1.45
N TYR A 122 2.29 5.62 1.30
CA TYR A 122 1.11 4.90 0.85
C TYR A 122 0.66 5.53 -0.47
N LEU A 123 0.63 4.73 -1.53
CA LEU A 123 0.17 5.17 -2.85
C LEU A 123 -1.15 4.47 -3.17
N HIS A 124 -2.22 5.26 -3.21
CA HIS A 124 -3.54 4.80 -3.61
C HIS A 124 -3.65 4.84 -5.14
N CYS A 125 -4.14 3.77 -5.73
CA CYS A 125 -4.33 3.66 -7.18
C CYS A 125 -5.43 2.65 -7.51
N ASP A 126 -5.98 2.80 -8.70
CA ASP A 126 -6.93 1.84 -9.24
C ASP A 126 -6.22 0.61 -9.85
N PRO A 127 -6.94 -0.49 -10.13
CA PRO A 127 -6.35 -1.68 -10.74
C PRO A 127 -5.79 -1.46 -12.15
N THR A 128 -6.16 -0.39 -12.85
CA THR A 128 -5.68 -0.09 -14.22
C THR A 128 -4.21 0.31 -14.20
N ALA A 129 -3.81 1.14 -13.24
CA ALA A 129 -2.45 1.68 -13.14
C ALA A 129 -1.60 0.94 -12.09
N SER A 130 -2.20 0.23 -11.12
CA SER A 130 -1.52 -0.30 -9.93
C SER A 130 -0.29 -1.16 -10.26
N HIS A 131 -0.37 -2.03 -11.27
CA HIS A 131 0.73 -2.91 -11.64
C HIS A 131 1.92 -2.14 -12.22
N TYR A 132 1.69 -1.13 -13.05
CA TYR A 132 2.75 -0.27 -13.58
C TYR A 132 3.35 0.61 -12.48
N LEU A 133 2.52 1.17 -11.61
CA LEU A 133 2.97 1.96 -10.47
C LEU A 133 3.78 1.13 -9.49
N LYS A 134 3.41 -0.15 -9.26
CA LYS A 134 4.19 -1.07 -8.42
C LYS A 134 5.60 -1.26 -8.95
N ILE A 135 5.74 -1.50 -10.26
CA ILE A 135 7.05 -1.68 -10.90
C ILE A 135 7.85 -0.36 -10.88
N LEU A 136 7.18 0.77 -11.14
CA LEU A 136 7.80 2.09 -11.13
C LEU A 136 8.34 2.44 -9.73
N ILE A 137 7.54 2.24 -8.67
CA ILE A 137 7.96 2.55 -7.31
C ILE A 137 9.05 1.60 -6.82
N ASP A 138 9.11 0.35 -7.30
CA ASP A 138 10.22 -0.56 -7.07
C ASP A 138 11.53 0.00 -7.63
N GLY A 139 11.51 0.59 -8.82
CA GLY A 139 12.68 1.24 -9.42
C GLY A 139 13.15 2.49 -8.68
N ILE A 140 12.26 3.16 -7.95
CA ILE A 140 12.56 4.40 -7.22
C ILE A 140 12.94 4.13 -5.76
N PHE A 141 12.18 3.30 -5.04
CA PHE A 141 12.37 3.03 -3.61
C PHE A 141 13.20 1.78 -3.33
N GLY A 142 13.37 0.90 -4.32
CA GLY A 142 13.90 -0.45 -4.16
C GLY A 142 12.79 -1.47 -3.86
N LYS A 143 12.85 -2.64 -4.48
CA LYS A 143 11.86 -3.72 -4.29
C LYS A 143 11.80 -4.23 -2.85
N GLU A 144 12.92 -4.17 -2.13
CA GLU A 144 13.05 -4.55 -0.71
C GLU A 144 12.34 -3.56 0.23
N SER A 145 12.04 -2.37 -0.24
CA SER A 145 11.27 -1.34 0.48
C SER A 145 9.76 -1.58 0.45
N PHE A 146 9.28 -2.50 -0.40
CA PHE A 146 7.89 -2.90 -0.45
C PHE A 146 7.48 -3.62 0.84
N ARG A 147 6.34 -3.24 1.40
CA ARG A 147 5.83 -3.82 2.65
C ARG A 147 4.55 -4.60 2.44
N ASN A 148 3.54 -3.96 1.86
CA ASN A 148 2.25 -4.59 1.62
C ASN A 148 1.52 -3.96 0.42
N GLU A 149 0.68 -4.76 -0.19
CA GLU A 149 -0.44 -4.32 -0.99
C GLU A 149 -1.71 -4.44 -0.14
N ILE A 150 -2.43 -3.33 -0.01
CA ILE A 150 -3.67 -3.26 0.76
C ILE A 150 -4.81 -3.17 -0.24
N ILE A 151 -5.72 -4.12 -0.19
CA ILE A 151 -6.90 -4.15 -1.03
C ILE A 151 -8.01 -3.37 -0.32
N TRP A 152 -8.37 -2.24 -0.90
CA TRP A 152 -9.43 -1.38 -0.40
C TRP A 152 -10.74 -1.71 -1.14
N ARG A 153 -11.67 -2.37 -0.46
CA ARG A 153 -12.98 -2.68 -1.04
C ARG A 153 -13.80 -1.40 -1.15
N ARG A 154 -14.00 -0.93 -2.38
CA ARG A 154 -14.73 0.31 -2.68
C ARG A 154 -16.24 0.12 -2.78
N THR A 155 -16.66 -0.99 -3.37
CA THR A 155 -18.07 -1.28 -3.65
C THR A 155 -18.38 -2.77 -3.54
N HIS A 156 -19.64 -3.12 -3.68
CA HIS A 156 -20.07 -4.51 -3.83
C HIS A 156 -20.10 -4.89 -5.32
N ALA A 157 -19.92 -6.17 -5.60
CA ALA A 157 -20.15 -6.68 -6.94
C ALA A 157 -21.63 -6.48 -7.30
N HIS A 158 -21.87 -5.72 -8.35
CA HIS A 158 -23.20 -5.63 -8.92
C HIS A 158 -23.36 -6.73 -9.97
N ASN A 159 -24.49 -7.41 -9.96
CA ASN A 159 -24.85 -8.35 -11.02
C ASN A 159 -25.26 -7.55 -12.28
N ASP A 160 -24.27 -7.08 -13.01
CA ASP A 160 -24.51 -6.49 -14.32
C ASP A 160 -24.51 -7.61 -15.36
N THR A 161 -25.69 -8.03 -15.77
CA THR A 161 -25.89 -9.08 -16.78
C THR A 161 -25.35 -8.71 -18.18
N LYS A 162 -24.95 -7.44 -18.38
CA LYS A 162 -24.36 -6.96 -19.63
C LYS A 162 -22.83 -6.99 -19.63
N LEU A 163 -22.18 -7.20 -18.48
CA LEU A 163 -20.74 -7.24 -18.39
C LEU A 163 -20.18 -8.59 -18.82
N THR A 164 -19.19 -8.57 -19.69
CA THR A 164 -18.41 -9.75 -20.11
C THR A 164 -17.19 -10.01 -19.22
N ARG A 165 -17.06 -9.28 -18.10
CA ARG A 165 -15.94 -9.35 -17.16
C ARG A 165 -16.45 -9.20 -15.72
N PHE A 166 -15.62 -9.62 -14.76
CA PHE A 166 -15.90 -9.36 -13.35
C PHE A 166 -15.86 -7.86 -13.03
N GLY A 167 -16.73 -7.39 -12.14
CA GLY A 167 -16.77 -5.99 -11.70
C GLY A 167 -15.51 -5.58 -10.95
N ALA A 168 -15.04 -4.34 -11.18
CA ALA A 168 -13.98 -3.73 -10.41
C ALA A 168 -14.54 -3.26 -9.06
N ILE A 169 -14.25 -3.99 -7.98
CA ILE A 169 -14.82 -3.77 -6.66
C ILE A 169 -13.85 -3.18 -5.64
N HIS A 170 -12.57 -3.03 -6.01
CA HIS A 170 -11.54 -2.58 -5.10
C HIS A 170 -10.60 -1.58 -5.77
N ASP A 171 -9.91 -0.83 -4.94
CA ASP A 171 -8.71 -0.09 -5.27
C ASP A 171 -7.53 -0.68 -4.51
N THR A 172 -6.33 -0.33 -4.91
CA THR A 172 -5.07 -0.83 -4.34
C THR A 172 -4.34 0.31 -3.62
N VAL A 173 -3.84 0.04 -2.42
CA VAL A 173 -2.92 0.95 -1.74
C VAL A 173 -1.58 0.25 -1.58
N LEU A 174 -0.55 0.75 -2.26
CA LEU A 174 0.81 0.23 -2.19
C LEU A 174 1.53 0.87 -1.00
N TYR A 175 2.01 0.05 -0.08
CA TYR A 175 2.73 0.51 1.11
C TYR A 175 4.21 0.21 0.98
N TYR A 176 5.03 1.27 1.09
CA TYR A 176 6.49 1.23 1.12
C TYR A 176 7.04 1.96 2.33
N SER A 177 8.24 1.61 2.76
CA SER A 177 9.02 2.40 3.71
C SER A 177 10.37 2.76 3.11
N LYS A 178 10.93 3.93 3.47
CA LYS A 178 12.23 4.36 2.92
C LYS A 178 13.39 3.46 3.37
N SER A 179 13.27 2.85 4.57
CA SER A 179 14.23 1.87 5.08
C SER A 179 13.56 0.83 6.01
N ASP A 180 14.35 -0.12 6.50
CA ASP A 180 13.87 -1.10 7.48
C ASP A 180 13.65 -0.51 8.89
N LYS A 181 14.18 0.67 9.16
CA LYS A 181 14.00 1.40 10.44
C LYS A 181 12.67 2.17 10.50
N ARG A 182 11.62 1.66 9.86
CA ARG A 182 10.32 2.30 9.79
C ARG A 182 9.62 2.35 11.15
N ILE A 183 8.84 3.40 11.37
CA ILE A 183 7.89 3.48 12.48
C ILE A 183 6.62 2.75 12.06
N PHE A 184 6.25 1.71 12.81
CA PHE A 184 5.03 0.95 12.57
C PHE A 184 4.34 0.59 13.88
N ASN A 185 3.20 1.21 14.14
CA ASN A 185 2.38 0.94 15.31
C ASN A 185 1.33 -0.13 14.98
N ARG A 186 1.40 -1.27 15.65
CA ARG A 186 0.40 -2.32 15.48
C ARG A 186 -0.95 -1.85 16.01
N ILE A 187 -1.95 -1.90 15.15
CA ILE A 187 -3.33 -1.63 15.55
C ILE A 187 -3.94 -2.95 15.99
N HIS A 188 -4.36 -3.01 17.25
CA HIS A 188 -5.15 -4.12 17.79
C HIS A 188 -6.60 -3.66 17.83
N THR A 189 -7.43 -4.24 16.97
CA THR A 189 -8.89 -4.08 17.07
C THR A 189 -9.42 -5.08 18.10
N ALA A 190 -10.13 -4.58 19.11
CA ALA A 190 -10.93 -5.47 19.97
C ALA A 190 -11.86 -6.26 19.07
N ARG A 191 -11.95 -7.57 19.26
CA ARG A 191 -12.97 -8.37 18.59
C ARG A 191 -14.33 -7.82 19.03
N SER A 192 -15.06 -7.20 18.11
CA SER A 192 -16.47 -6.88 18.32
C SER A 192 -17.23 -8.18 18.58
N GLY A 193 -17.98 -8.22 19.66
CA GLY A 193 -18.50 -9.36 20.40
C GLY A 193 -19.41 -10.39 19.71
N GLU A 194 -19.26 -10.62 18.44
CA GLU A 194 -19.71 -11.85 17.79
C GLU A 194 -18.48 -12.51 17.18
N ALA A 195 -17.76 -13.29 18.02
CA ALA A 195 -16.82 -14.26 17.49
C ALA A 195 -17.62 -15.15 16.53
N PRO A 196 -17.16 -15.41 15.29
CA PRO A 196 -17.69 -16.51 14.53
C PRO A 196 -17.63 -17.73 15.46
N GLU A 197 -18.66 -18.56 15.46
CA GLU A 197 -18.69 -19.84 16.18
C GLU A 197 -17.43 -20.63 15.81
N THR A 198 -16.31 -20.29 16.43
CA THR A 198 -15.11 -21.08 16.32
C THR A 198 -15.14 -21.99 17.52
N HIS A 199 -15.45 -23.23 17.28
CA HIS A 199 -15.48 -24.36 18.23
C HIS A 199 -14.19 -24.56 19.06
N ASP A 200 -13.27 -23.58 19.04
CA ASP A 200 -11.90 -23.72 19.56
C ASP A 200 -11.48 -22.60 20.54
N LEU A 201 -12.41 -21.81 21.07
CA LEU A 201 -12.06 -20.84 22.11
C LEU A 201 -12.35 -21.42 23.49
N TYR A 202 -11.33 -21.46 24.33
CA TYR A 202 -11.38 -21.95 25.70
C TYR A 202 -11.05 -20.81 26.66
N THR A 203 -11.73 -20.76 27.81
CA THR A 203 -11.40 -19.81 28.87
C THR A 203 -10.56 -20.51 29.93
N HIS A 204 -9.41 -19.97 30.22
CA HIS A 204 -8.54 -20.44 31.29
C HIS A 204 -9.09 -20.00 32.64
N THR A 205 -8.63 -20.64 33.73
CA THR A 205 -9.07 -20.32 35.11
C THR A 205 -8.71 -18.90 35.57
N ASP A 206 -7.77 -18.25 34.89
CA ASP A 206 -7.39 -16.84 35.07
C ASP A 206 -8.28 -15.84 34.31
N GLY A 207 -9.32 -16.33 33.61
CA GLY A 207 -10.21 -15.52 32.79
C GLY A 207 -9.72 -15.20 31.37
N ASN A 208 -8.50 -15.59 31.01
CA ASN A 208 -7.97 -15.39 29.67
C ASN A 208 -8.59 -16.37 28.67
N VAL A 209 -8.93 -15.86 27.49
CA VAL A 209 -9.46 -16.66 26.38
C VAL A 209 -8.33 -17.09 25.48
N TYR A 210 -8.19 -18.38 25.22
CA TYR A 210 -7.16 -18.94 24.35
C TYR A 210 -7.74 -19.88 23.29
N ARG A 211 -6.97 -20.10 22.26
CA ARG A 211 -7.29 -21.07 21.21
C ARG A 211 -6.36 -22.26 21.33
N LYS A 212 -6.89 -23.45 21.33
CA LYS A 212 -6.07 -24.67 21.22
C LYS A 212 -5.38 -24.70 19.85
N GLY A 213 -4.10 -24.91 19.85
CA GLY A 213 -3.26 -25.07 18.67
C GLY A 213 -2.76 -26.49 18.55
N ASP A 214 -2.48 -26.93 17.32
CA ASP A 214 -1.85 -28.23 17.09
C ASP A 214 -0.37 -28.17 17.55
N CYS A 215 0.01 -29.05 18.45
CA CYS A 215 1.38 -29.18 18.93
C CYS A 215 2.31 -29.94 17.94
N ARG A 216 1.74 -30.53 16.89
CA ARG A 216 2.54 -31.22 15.85
C ARG A 216 3.30 -30.22 14.99
N ALA A 217 4.53 -30.57 14.66
CA ALA A 217 5.34 -29.74 13.77
C ALA A 217 4.86 -29.86 12.31
N PRO A 218 4.51 -28.75 11.65
CA PRO A 218 4.10 -28.80 10.26
C PRO A 218 5.23 -29.31 9.36
N GLY A 219 4.92 -30.23 8.46
CA GLY A 219 5.89 -30.81 7.53
C GLY A 219 6.95 -31.69 8.18
N GLY A 220 6.74 -32.17 9.42
CA GLY A 220 7.65 -33.10 10.08
C GLY A 220 9.04 -32.54 10.43
N ARG A 221 9.18 -31.21 10.59
CA ARG A 221 10.47 -30.52 10.79
C ARG A 221 10.79 -30.16 12.23
N GLY A 222 10.14 -30.79 13.22
CA GLY A 222 10.43 -30.59 14.65
C GLY A 222 11.19 -31.76 15.27
N PRO A 223 11.57 -31.66 16.57
CA PRO A 223 12.12 -32.77 17.32
C PRO A 223 11.12 -33.93 17.37
N ARG A 224 11.64 -35.15 17.22
CA ARG A 224 10.83 -36.36 17.19
C ARG A 224 11.01 -37.14 18.50
N TYR A 225 9.92 -37.27 19.24
CA TYR A 225 9.88 -38.04 20.49
C TYR A 225 8.48 -38.57 20.77
N GLU A 226 8.34 -39.44 21.77
CA GLU A 226 7.05 -39.94 22.21
C GLU A 226 6.42 -39.01 23.24
N TRP A 227 5.14 -38.64 22.99
CA TRP A 227 4.32 -37.90 23.92
C TRP A 227 2.88 -38.36 23.84
N ASN A 228 2.27 -38.66 25.03
CA ASN A 228 0.91 -39.17 25.14
C ASN A 228 0.62 -40.39 24.25
N GLY A 229 1.60 -41.30 24.14
CA GLY A 229 1.49 -42.53 23.35
C GLY A 229 1.68 -42.31 21.82
N HIS A 230 2.05 -41.11 21.39
CA HIS A 230 2.28 -40.82 19.99
C HIS A 230 3.74 -40.45 19.72
N ILE A 231 4.37 -41.14 18.76
CA ILE A 231 5.73 -40.84 18.29
C ILE A 231 5.60 -40.03 17.01
N GLN A 232 5.89 -38.71 17.08
CA GLN A 232 5.82 -37.83 15.93
C GLN A 232 6.73 -36.62 16.10
N HIS A 233 6.76 -35.73 15.10
CA HIS A 233 7.49 -34.47 15.17
C HIS A 233 6.67 -33.41 15.88
N TRP A 234 7.24 -32.81 16.94
CA TRP A 234 6.59 -31.83 17.77
C TRP A 234 7.15 -30.42 17.53
N ARG A 235 6.37 -29.39 17.84
CA ARG A 235 6.81 -27.97 17.68
C ARG A 235 7.81 -27.55 18.74
N PHE A 236 7.89 -28.28 19.86
CA PHE A 236 8.69 -27.96 21.04
C PHE A 236 9.71 -29.06 21.28
N THR A 237 10.84 -28.71 21.90
CA THR A 237 11.74 -29.71 22.48
C THR A 237 11.07 -30.41 23.66
N GLU A 238 11.56 -31.56 24.08
CA GLU A 238 10.99 -32.30 25.21
C GLU A 238 11.04 -31.48 26.52
N ASP A 239 12.12 -30.73 26.74
CA ASP A 239 12.28 -29.86 27.91
C ASP A 239 11.32 -28.66 27.87
N GLU A 240 11.17 -28.03 26.72
CA GLU A 240 10.24 -26.93 26.53
C GLU A 240 8.79 -27.40 26.68
N ARG A 241 8.45 -28.57 26.18
CA ARG A 241 7.15 -29.19 26.39
C ARG A 241 6.84 -29.37 27.89
N ARG A 242 7.77 -29.95 28.65
CA ARG A 242 7.61 -30.15 30.10
C ARG A 242 7.38 -28.82 30.84
N ARG A 243 8.12 -27.79 30.44
CA ARG A 243 7.90 -26.44 30.99
C ARG A 243 6.49 -25.92 30.70
N LEU A 244 6.03 -26.05 29.46
CA LEU A 244 4.69 -25.56 29.03
C LEU A 244 3.56 -26.36 29.66
N GLU A 245 3.75 -27.68 29.93
CA GLU A 245 2.82 -28.52 30.71
C GLU A 245 2.72 -28.02 32.15
N ASN A 246 3.86 -27.76 32.81
CA ASN A 246 3.89 -27.23 34.17
C ASN A 246 3.26 -25.82 34.29
N GLU A 247 3.33 -25.02 33.22
CA GLU A 247 2.67 -23.72 33.12
C GLU A 247 1.19 -23.83 32.74
N GLY A 248 0.66 -25.05 32.54
CA GLY A 248 -0.74 -25.27 32.09
C GLY A 248 -1.05 -24.77 30.69
N ARG A 249 -0.03 -24.57 29.86
CA ARG A 249 -0.14 -24.03 28.49
C ARG A 249 -0.28 -25.12 27.43
N ILE A 250 -0.03 -26.36 27.79
CA ILE A 250 -0.27 -27.57 26.97
C ILE A 250 -1.12 -28.52 27.79
N VAL A 251 -2.17 -29.05 27.20
CA VAL A 251 -3.12 -29.99 27.82
C VAL A 251 -3.14 -31.28 27.01
#